data_28ad2bd915eda262b43a51dc98b483f2
#
_entry.id   28ad2bd915eda262b43a51dc98b483f2
#
_cell.length_a   1.000
_cell.length_b   1.000
_cell.length_c   1.000
_cell.angle_alpha   90.00
_cell.angle_beta   90.00
_cell.angle_gamma   90.00
#
_symmetry.space_group_name_H-M   'P 1'
#
loop_
_entity.id
_entity.type
_entity.pdbx_description
1 polymer ?
#
loop_
_entity_poly.entity_id
_entity_poly.type
_entity_poly.pdbx_seq_one_letter_code
_entity_poly.pdbx_strand_id
1 'polypeptide(L)'
;MEMDQSLLSDAGRVRSDVHVARRAGTKKAGFAAAIRVIVIGMIALNVHWTFTLAIIAIFTMTLGNLGALVQRSVPRILAYSSIAQAGYIMIGLALAPYSDQALTGSLFHIMNHAVMKSAAFIAAAAVATALAGYSLERYRGLGRRMPITAIAFSISLLALAGVPPLNGFWSKLVLFGAGINTGETVWWGPYLAIAAVLNSALSLGYYAWIMRKMYMEEGSDMSRVKEPRSMIAVLVFAMVFKIGRAHV
;
A
#
# COMPACT_ATOMS: atom_id res chain seq x y z
N MET A 1 -41.55 -21.49 -7.08
CA MET A 1 -40.99 -20.13 -7.06
C MET A 1 -39.59 -20.27 -6.53
N GLU A 2 -38.67 -20.71 -7.43
CA GLU A 2 -37.24 -20.85 -7.12
C GLU A 2 -36.64 -19.46 -7.05
N MET A 3 -36.27 -19.07 -5.86
CA MET A 3 -35.53 -17.85 -5.62
C MET A 3 -34.14 -18.01 -6.25
N ASP A 4 -33.85 -17.18 -7.23
CA ASP A 4 -32.63 -17.25 -8.06
C ASP A 4 -31.39 -17.20 -7.17
N GLN A 5 -30.70 -18.34 -7.05
CA GLN A 5 -29.46 -18.47 -6.25
C GLN A 5 -28.35 -17.55 -6.77
N SER A 6 -28.45 -17.05 -8.00
CA SER A 6 -27.49 -16.09 -8.57
C SER A 6 -27.58 -14.73 -7.87
N LEU A 7 -28.78 -14.26 -7.53
CA LEU A 7 -29.00 -13.00 -6.80
C LEU A 7 -28.46 -13.04 -5.38
N LEU A 8 -28.55 -14.18 -4.70
CA LEU A 8 -28.00 -14.36 -3.35
C LEU A 8 -26.45 -14.41 -3.36
N SER A 9 -25.87 -15.01 -4.41
CA SER A 9 -24.41 -15.05 -4.59
C SER A 9 -23.85 -13.67 -4.89
N ASP A 10 -24.53 -12.85 -5.69
CA ASP A 10 -24.12 -11.49 -6.04
C ASP A 10 -24.28 -10.53 -4.86
N ALA A 11 -25.34 -10.64 -4.08
CA ALA A 11 -25.52 -9.86 -2.85
C ALA A 11 -24.43 -10.17 -1.81
N GLY A 12 -24.03 -11.44 -1.68
CA GLY A 12 -22.91 -11.87 -0.83
C GLY A 12 -21.57 -11.28 -1.29
N ARG A 13 -21.32 -11.23 -2.61
CA ARG A 13 -20.10 -10.65 -3.21
C ARG A 13 -20.04 -9.15 -3.01
N VAL A 14 -21.10 -8.41 -3.30
CA VAL A 14 -21.16 -6.94 -3.09
C VAL A 14 -20.94 -6.60 -1.61
N ARG A 15 -21.47 -7.42 -0.70
CA ARG A 15 -21.28 -7.23 0.74
C ARG A 15 -19.82 -7.43 1.17
N SER A 16 -19.13 -8.44 0.60
CA SER A 16 -17.69 -8.64 0.88
C SER A 16 -16.82 -7.50 0.35
N ASP A 17 -17.12 -6.97 -0.83
CA ASP A 17 -16.36 -5.91 -1.47
C ASP A 17 -16.53 -4.57 -0.75
N VAL A 18 -17.74 -4.27 -0.27
CA VAL A 18 -18.02 -3.11 0.59
C VAL A 18 -17.27 -3.22 1.92
N HIS A 19 -17.18 -4.41 2.52
CA HIS A 19 -16.42 -4.63 3.76
C HIS A 19 -14.92 -4.43 3.56
N VAL A 20 -14.35 -4.84 2.43
CA VAL A 20 -12.93 -4.62 2.10
C VAL A 20 -12.64 -3.13 1.89
N ALA A 21 -13.48 -2.42 1.14
CA ALA A 21 -13.35 -0.98 0.93
C ALA A 21 -13.52 -0.18 2.24
N ARG A 22 -14.46 -0.56 3.10
CA ARG A 22 -14.69 0.06 4.40
C ARG A 22 -13.52 -0.15 5.35
N ARG A 23 -12.89 -1.34 5.37
CA ARG A 23 -11.69 -1.61 6.18
C ARG A 23 -10.47 -0.82 5.71
N ALA A 24 -10.35 -0.51 4.43
CA ALA A 24 -9.29 0.34 3.92
C ALA A 24 -9.44 1.81 4.35
N GLY A 25 -10.67 2.31 4.47
CA GLY A 25 -10.97 3.69 4.89
C GLY A 25 -10.77 3.93 6.40
N THR A 26 -11.21 3.00 7.25
CA THR A 26 -11.13 3.14 8.72
C THR A 26 -9.70 3.24 9.25
N LYS A 27 -8.74 2.55 8.65
CA LYS A 27 -7.32 2.66 9.04
C LYS A 27 -6.76 4.07 8.84
N LYS A 28 -7.21 4.79 7.82
CA LYS A 28 -6.75 6.16 7.50
C LYS A 28 -7.32 7.21 8.43
N ALA A 29 -8.59 7.06 8.82
CA ALA A 29 -9.19 7.88 9.85
C ALA A 29 -8.47 7.73 11.20
N GLY A 30 -8.05 6.48 11.53
CA GLY A 30 -7.22 6.20 12.70
C GLY A 30 -5.86 6.93 12.66
N PHE A 31 -5.19 6.96 11.51
CA PHE A 31 -3.93 7.72 11.36
C PHE A 31 -4.14 9.23 11.46
N ALA A 32 -5.20 9.78 10.87
CA ALA A 32 -5.51 11.20 10.98
C ALA A 32 -5.81 11.60 12.44
N ALA A 33 -6.52 10.75 13.18
CA ALA A 33 -6.77 10.94 14.61
C ALA A 33 -5.47 10.82 15.42
N ALA A 34 -4.63 9.82 15.15
CA ALA A 34 -3.33 9.65 15.80
C ALA A 34 -2.41 10.86 15.57
N ILE A 35 -2.37 11.41 14.34
CA ILE A 35 -1.62 12.63 14.04
C ILE A 35 -2.10 13.78 14.90
N ARG A 36 -3.42 14.00 15.00
CA ARG A 36 -3.98 15.08 15.84
C ARG A 36 -3.61 14.91 17.30
N VAL A 37 -3.77 13.72 17.85
CA VAL A 37 -3.46 13.44 19.26
C VAL A 37 -1.97 13.61 19.54
N ILE A 38 -1.11 13.07 18.68
CA ILE A 38 0.34 13.12 18.86
C ILE A 38 0.87 14.54 18.64
N VAL A 39 0.46 15.20 17.54
CA VAL A 39 0.96 16.54 17.21
C VAL A 39 0.42 17.60 18.14
N ILE A 40 -0.86 17.56 18.53
CA ILE A 40 -1.46 18.57 19.39
C ILE A 40 -1.25 18.26 20.88
N GLY A 41 -1.40 16.98 21.27
CA GLY A 41 -1.38 16.58 22.67
C GLY A 41 -0.01 16.26 23.23
N MET A 42 0.91 15.69 22.45
CA MET A 42 2.19 15.17 22.94
C MET A 42 3.41 16.04 22.62
N ILE A 43 3.31 16.99 21.67
CA ILE A 43 4.40 17.95 21.39
C ILE A 43 4.73 18.78 22.62
N ALA A 44 3.72 19.14 23.42
CA ALA A 44 3.91 19.91 24.65
C ALA A 44 4.62 19.14 25.78
N LEU A 45 4.71 17.82 25.69
CA LEU A 45 5.25 16.96 26.73
C LEU A 45 6.75 16.69 26.60
N ASN A 46 7.52 17.44 25.88
CA ASN A 46 8.99 17.46 25.81
C ASN A 46 9.69 16.11 26.11
N VAL A 47 9.27 15.00 25.49
CA VAL A 47 9.49 13.67 26.03
C VAL A 47 10.14 12.71 25.04
N HIS A 48 10.83 11.73 25.58
CA HIS A 48 11.45 10.56 24.95
C HIS A 48 10.51 9.66 24.11
N TRP A 49 9.20 9.99 23.96
CA TRP A 49 8.24 9.25 23.16
C TRP A 49 8.62 9.19 21.66
N THR A 50 9.32 10.21 21.17
CA THR A 50 9.74 10.28 19.76
C THR A 50 10.67 9.15 19.39
N PHE A 51 11.67 8.88 20.23
CA PHE A 51 12.60 7.75 20.05
C PHE A 51 11.89 6.41 20.16
N THR A 52 11.00 6.25 21.15
CA THR A 52 10.18 5.04 21.29
C THR A 52 9.32 4.82 20.04
N LEU A 53 8.70 5.87 19.50
CA LEU A 53 7.91 5.79 18.29
C LEU A 53 8.77 5.45 17.06
N ALA A 54 10.01 5.94 16.99
CA ALA A 54 10.97 5.58 15.96
C ALA A 54 11.30 4.07 15.99
N ILE A 55 11.53 3.51 17.18
CA ILE A 55 11.76 2.07 17.36
C ILE A 55 10.53 1.28 16.91
N ILE A 56 9.33 1.66 17.35
CA ILE A 56 8.08 1.02 16.96
C ILE A 56 7.89 1.10 15.43
N ALA A 57 8.25 2.23 14.80
CA ALA A 57 8.19 2.39 13.34
C ALA A 57 9.08 1.36 12.62
N ILE A 58 10.33 1.18 13.07
CA ILE A 58 11.26 0.19 12.50
C ILE A 58 10.69 -1.22 12.64
N PHE A 59 10.24 -1.60 13.82
CA PHE A 59 9.64 -2.92 14.04
C PHE A 59 8.39 -3.13 13.17
N THR A 60 7.52 -2.12 13.08
CA THR A 60 6.29 -2.18 12.28
C THR A 60 6.60 -2.35 10.79
N MET A 61 7.57 -1.60 10.24
CA MET A 61 8.00 -1.75 8.85
C MET A 61 8.57 -3.14 8.59
N THR A 62 9.46 -3.60 9.46
CA THR A 62 10.20 -4.86 9.29
C THR A 62 9.27 -6.05 9.42
N LEU A 63 8.47 -6.13 10.47
CA LEU A 63 7.50 -7.21 10.67
C LEU A 63 6.43 -7.24 9.56
N GLY A 64 5.97 -6.07 9.10
CA GLY A 64 5.06 -5.96 7.98
C GLY A 64 5.65 -6.53 6.70
N ASN A 65 6.89 -6.18 6.35
CA ASN A 65 7.55 -6.65 5.15
C ASN A 65 7.91 -8.15 5.23
N LEU A 66 8.47 -8.61 6.35
CA LEU A 66 8.77 -10.03 6.56
C LEU A 66 7.49 -10.87 6.53
N GLY A 67 6.43 -10.39 7.17
CA GLY A 67 5.11 -11.04 7.13
C GLY A 67 4.54 -11.12 5.72
N ALA A 68 4.76 -10.12 4.86
CA ALA A 68 4.32 -10.13 3.47
C ALA A 68 5.05 -11.18 2.63
N LEU A 69 6.37 -11.36 2.83
CA LEU A 69 7.20 -12.30 2.07
C LEU A 69 6.78 -13.76 2.22
N VAL A 70 6.23 -14.14 3.37
CA VAL A 70 5.82 -15.52 3.64
C VAL A 70 4.39 -15.85 3.22
N GLN A 71 3.62 -14.85 2.76
CA GLN A 71 2.23 -15.07 2.36
C GLN A 71 2.11 -15.63 0.94
N ARG A 72 1.12 -16.48 0.73
CA ARG A 72 0.76 -17.05 -0.58
C ARG A 72 -0.59 -16.57 -1.13
N SER A 73 -1.23 -15.66 -0.44
CA SER A 73 -2.50 -15.04 -0.83
C SER A 73 -2.25 -13.55 -1.08
N VAL A 74 -2.61 -13.06 -2.27
CA VAL A 74 -2.36 -11.67 -2.68
C VAL A 74 -3.01 -10.66 -1.74
N PRO A 75 -4.28 -10.79 -1.29
CA PRO A 75 -4.85 -9.89 -0.30
C PRO A 75 -4.10 -9.90 1.04
N ARG A 76 -3.53 -11.05 1.46
CA ARG A 76 -2.71 -11.11 2.68
C ARG A 76 -1.38 -10.40 2.49
N ILE A 77 -0.70 -10.58 1.35
CA ILE A 77 0.51 -9.82 1.01
C ILE A 77 0.20 -8.31 1.08
N LEU A 78 -0.89 -7.87 0.46
CA LEU A 78 -1.33 -6.49 0.51
C LEU A 78 -1.68 -6.01 1.92
N ALA A 79 -2.24 -6.85 2.77
CA ALA A 79 -2.55 -6.51 4.17
C ALA A 79 -1.28 -6.31 4.99
N TYR A 80 -0.32 -7.22 4.92
CA TYR A 80 0.97 -7.08 5.60
C TYR A 80 1.78 -5.89 5.09
N SER A 81 1.78 -5.65 3.77
CA SER A 81 2.39 -4.44 3.23
C SER A 81 1.70 -3.15 3.70
N SER A 82 0.42 -3.19 4.10
CA SER A 82 -0.23 -2.04 4.75
C SER A 82 0.31 -1.78 6.16
N ILE A 83 0.73 -2.83 6.88
CA ILE A 83 1.41 -2.69 8.17
C ILE A 83 2.77 -2.02 7.97
N ALA A 84 3.54 -2.47 6.97
CA ALA A 84 4.82 -1.83 6.65
C ALA A 84 4.66 -0.34 6.28
N GLN A 85 3.66 0.00 5.48
CA GLN A 85 3.38 1.39 5.11
C GLN A 85 2.93 2.24 6.32
N ALA A 86 2.27 1.65 7.32
CA ALA A 86 1.98 2.31 8.57
C ALA A 86 3.27 2.71 9.32
N GLY A 87 4.27 1.83 9.32
CA GLY A 87 5.58 2.12 9.88
C GLY A 87 6.25 3.33 9.21
N TYR A 88 6.16 3.48 7.87
CA TYR A 88 6.67 4.69 7.20
C TYR A 88 5.95 5.97 7.65
N ILE A 89 4.63 5.93 7.83
CA ILE A 89 3.86 7.08 8.33
C ILE A 89 4.33 7.46 9.75
N MET A 90 4.63 6.47 10.58
CA MET A 90 5.11 6.69 11.95
C MET A 90 6.48 7.39 11.99
N ILE A 91 7.32 7.29 10.95
CA ILE A 91 8.59 8.03 10.84
C ILE A 91 8.33 9.53 10.95
N GLY A 92 7.40 10.06 10.16
CA GLY A 92 7.13 11.48 10.20
C GLY A 92 6.46 11.94 11.48
N LEU A 93 5.71 11.04 12.16
CA LEU A 93 5.19 11.34 13.50
C LEU A 93 6.32 11.40 14.54
N ALA A 94 7.27 10.46 14.48
CA ALA A 94 8.42 10.45 15.38
C ALA A 94 9.31 11.69 15.20
N LEU A 95 9.42 12.19 13.96
CA LEU A 95 10.24 13.35 13.62
C LEU A 95 9.47 14.68 13.64
N ALA A 96 8.14 14.66 13.84
CA ALA A 96 7.30 15.86 13.78
C ALA A 96 7.77 17.01 14.70
N PRO A 97 8.27 16.79 15.92
CA PRO A 97 8.78 17.88 16.75
C PRO A 97 10.07 18.52 16.25
N TYR A 98 10.76 17.87 15.33
CA TYR A 98 12.08 18.28 14.83
C TYR A 98 12.07 18.74 13.37
N SER A 99 10.99 18.48 12.61
CA SER A 99 10.92 18.77 11.19
C SER A 99 9.49 18.84 10.68
N ASP A 100 9.10 20.02 10.19
CA ASP A 100 7.81 20.22 9.47
C ASP A 100 7.77 19.40 8.17
N GLN A 101 8.94 19.20 7.54
CA GLN A 101 9.07 18.33 6.36
C GLN A 101 8.65 16.89 6.67
N ALA A 102 8.96 16.38 7.87
CA ALA A 102 8.60 15.03 8.29
C ALA A 102 7.08 14.86 8.40
N LEU A 103 6.41 15.83 9.01
CA LEU A 103 4.95 15.81 9.12
C LEU A 103 4.29 15.93 7.75
N THR A 104 4.74 16.87 6.92
CA THR A 104 4.28 17.04 5.55
C THR A 104 4.48 15.77 4.73
N GLY A 105 5.65 15.13 4.82
CA GLY A 105 5.96 13.87 4.16
C GLY A 105 5.02 12.75 4.58
N SER A 106 4.68 12.65 5.87
CA SER A 106 3.70 11.67 6.37
C SER A 106 2.31 11.90 5.83
N LEU A 107 1.82 13.13 5.86
CA LEU A 107 0.50 13.48 5.31
C LEU A 107 0.43 13.17 3.81
N PHE A 108 1.46 13.56 3.06
CA PHE A 108 1.59 13.26 1.65
C PHE A 108 1.62 11.74 1.38
N HIS A 109 2.34 10.99 2.22
CA HIS A 109 2.40 9.53 2.11
C HIS A 109 1.05 8.87 2.43
N ILE A 110 0.30 9.35 3.44
CA ILE A 110 -1.06 8.86 3.75
C ILE A 110 -1.99 9.03 2.56
N MET A 111 -1.99 10.19 1.92
CA MET A 111 -2.84 10.47 0.75
C MET A 111 -2.48 9.55 -0.42
N ASN A 112 -1.19 9.45 -0.75
CA ASN A 112 -0.72 8.58 -1.83
C ASN A 112 -0.99 7.11 -1.54
N HIS A 113 -0.70 6.65 -0.32
CA HIS A 113 -0.99 5.28 0.11
C HIS A 113 -2.48 4.94 0.01
N ALA A 114 -3.35 5.92 0.29
CA ALA A 114 -4.78 5.75 0.13
C ALA A 114 -5.15 5.32 -1.29
N VAL A 115 -4.67 6.05 -2.28
CA VAL A 115 -5.00 5.79 -3.70
C VAL A 115 -4.30 4.52 -4.20
N MET A 116 -2.99 4.37 -3.91
CA MET A 116 -2.22 3.21 -4.35
C MET A 116 -2.82 1.90 -3.82
N LYS A 117 -3.17 1.88 -2.54
CA LYS A 117 -3.66 0.69 -1.86
C LYS A 117 -5.07 0.32 -2.29
N SER A 118 -5.95 1.31 -2.42
CA SER A 118 -7.31 1.08 -2.89
C SER A 118 -7.31 0.46 -4.29
N ALA A 119 -6.51 1.00 -5.21
CA ALA A 119 -6.39 0.44 -6.55
C ALA A 119 -5.80 -0.99 -6.56
N ALA A 120 -4.79 -1.27 -5.72
CA ALA A 120 -4.23 -2.61 -5.61
C ALA A 120 -5.27 -3.63 -5.09
N PHE A 121 -6.09 -3.26 -4.09
CA PHE A 121 -7.15 -4.13 -3.59
C PHE A 121 -8.29 -4.31 -4.61
N ILE A 122 -8.67 -3.26 -5.36
CA ILE A 122 -9.69 -3.36 -6.43
C ILE A 122 -9.20 -4.30 -7.53
N ALA A 123 -7.93 -4.19 -7.95
CA ALA A 123 -7.35 -5.11 -8.92
C ALA A 123 -7.34 -6.56 -8.40
N ALA A 124 -6.96 -6.76 -7.14
CA ALA A 124 -6.99 -8.09 -6.51
C ALA A 124 -8.42 -8.65 -6.42
N ALA A 125 -9.42 -7.82 -6.13
CA ALA A 125 -10.82 -8.21 -6.11
C ALA A 125 -11.32 -8.57 -7.52
N ALA A 126 -10.95 -7.80 -8.56
CA ALA A 126 -11.28 -8.10 -9.95
C ALA A 126 -10.75 -9.48 -10.37
N VAL A 127 -9.49 -9.79 -10.02
CA VAL A 127 -8.88 -11.10 -10.29
C VAL A 127 -9.61 -12.20 -9.51
N ALA A 128 -9.91 -11.98 -8.24
CA ALA A 128 -10.58 -12.98 -7.41
C ALA A 128 -12.01 -13.30 -7.90
N THR A 129 -12.73 -12.28 -8.39
CA THR A 129 -14.06 -12.44 -8.98
C THR A 129 -13.99 -13.21 -10.29
N ALA A 130 -13.02 -12.90 -11.16
CA ALA A 130 -12.89 -13.49 -12.47
C ALA A 130 -12.31 -14.92 -12.43
N LEU A 131 -11.39 -15.20 -11.51
CA LEU A 131 -10.63 -16.46 -11.43
C LEU A 131 -10.97 -17.31 -10.22
N ALA A 132 -12.00 -16.96 -9.46
CA ALA A 132 -12.52 -17.69 -8.30
C ALA A 132 -11.47 -18.05 -7.25
N GLY A 133 -10.63 -17.06 -6.84
CA GLY A 133 -9.66 -17.30 -5.76
C GLY A 133 -8.66 -16.20 -5.52
N TYR A 134 -8.06 -16.24 -4.33
CA TYR A 134 -7.11 -15.24 -3.83
C TYR A 134 -5.65 -15.72 -3.79
N SER A 135 -5.41 -16.98 -4.18
CA SER A 135 -4.06 -17.56 -4.18
C SER A 135 -3.17 -16.88 -5.23
N LEU A 136 -1.90 -16.68 -4.90
CA LEU A 136 -0.89 -16.14 -5.81
C LEU A 136 -0.76 -16.98 -7.11
N GLU A 137 -1.03 -18.29 -7.03
CA GLU A 137 -1.01 -19.18 -8.19
C GLU A 137 -2.06 -18.83 -9.25
N ARG A 138 -3.19 -18.23 -8.85
CA ARG A 138 -4.24 -17.77 -9.77
C ARG A 138 -3.80 -16.57 -10.63
N TYR A 139 -2.74 -15.88 -10.22
CA TYR A 139 -2.19 -14.73 -10.95
C TYR A 139 -1.23 -15.12 -12.08
N ARG A 140 -0.92 -16.43 -12.26
CA ARG A 140 -0.07 -16.89 -13.37
C ARG A 140 -0.69 -16.53 -14.71
N GLY A 141 0.12 -15.92 -15.59
CA GLY A 141 -0.30 -15.51 -16.92
C GLY A 141 -1.36 -14.40 -16.96
N LEU A 142 -1.58 -13.69 -15.84
CA LEU A 142 -2.62 -12.65 -15.76
C LEU A 142 -2.45 -11.55 -16.81
N GLY A 143 -1.22 -11.24 -17.20
CA GLY A 143 -0.91 -10.25 -18.24
C GLY A 143 -1.54 -10.56 -19.59
N ARG A 144 -1.75 -11.84 -19.93
CA ARG A 144 -2.44 -12.28 -21.16
C ARG A 144 -3.95 -12.47 -20.95
N ARG A 145 -4.36 -12.92 -19.75
CA ARG A 145 -5.75 -13.25 -19.41
C ARG A 145 -6.60 -12.02 -19.10
N MET A 146 -6.06 -11.05 -18.36
CA MET A 146 -6.71 -9.80 -17.93
C MET A 146 -5.72 -8.64 -18.05
N PRO A 147 -5.38 -8.18 -19.26
CA PRO A 147 -4.26 -7.25 -19.48
C PRO A 147 -4.45 -5.89 -18.81
N ILE A 148 -5.64 -5.31 -18.84
CA ILE A 148 -5.90 -3.99 -18.25
C ILE A 148 -5.75 -4.06 -16.72
N THR A 149 -6.36 -5.06 -16.10
CA THR A 149 -6.25 -5.29 -14.66
C THR A 149 -4.80 -5.57 -14.24
N ALA A 150 -4.06 -6.36 -15.04
CA ALA A 150 -2.67 -6.68 -14.77
C ALA A 150 -1.77 -5.44 -14.82
N ILE A 151 -1.91 -4.56 -15.82
CA ILE A 151 -1.16 -3.30 -15.93
C ILE A 151 -1.50 -2.37 -14.76
N ALA A 152 -2.78 -2.17 -14.47
CA ALA A 152 -3.22 -1.31 -13.37
C ALA A 152 -2.72 -1.80 -12.01
N PHE A 153 -2.71 -3.13 -11.82
CA PHE A 153 -2.18 -3.75 -10.62
C PHE A 153 -0.67 -3.55 -10.50
N SER A 154 0.08 -3.79 -11.59
CA SER A 154 1.54 -3.58 -11.64
C SER A 154 1.93 -2.14 -11.32
N ILE A 155 1.27 -1.15 -11.92
CA ILE A 155 1.49 0.27 -11.61
C ILE A 155 1.21 0.55 -10.12
N SER A 156 0.18 -0.08 -9.55
CA SER A 156 -0.14 0.07 -8.13
C SER A 156 0.94 -0.52 -7.22
N LEU A 157 1.46 -1.70 -7.58
CA LEU A 157 2.53 -2.38 -6.84
C LEU A 157 3.85 -1.61 -6.93
N LEU A 158 4.22 -1.12 -8.11
CA LEU A 158 5.42 -0.29 -8.32
C LEU A 158 5.34 1.04 -7.56
N ALA A 159 4.16 1.67 -7.55
CA ALA A 159 3.93 2.88 -6.75
C ALA A 159 4.07 2.60 -5.25
N LEU A 160 3.54 1.48 -4.74
CA LEU A 160 3.70 1.05 -3.35
C LEU A 160 5.15 0.71 -3.00
N ALA A 161 5.91 0.14 -3.93
CA ALA A 161 7.34 -0.10 -3.79
C ALA A 161 8.12 1.23 -3.69
N GLY A 162 7.63 2.28 -4.33
CA GLY A 162 8.32 3.58 -4.41
C GLY A 162 9.29 3.64 -5.59
N VAL A 163 8.88 3.10 -6.76
CA VAL A 163 9.68 3.18 -7.99
C VAL A 163 9.43 4.50 -8.70
N PRO A 164 10.48 5.28 -9.10
CA PRO A 164 10.30 6.46 -9.94
C PRO A 164 9.67 6.10 -11.30
N PRO A 165 8.86 6.95 -11.91
CA PRO A 165 8.44 8.30 -11.53
C PRO A 165 7.11 8.35 -10.74
N LEU A 166 6.67 7.23 -10.14
CA LEU A 166 5.36 7.13 -9.51
C LEU A 166 5.26 7.93 -8.19
N ASN A 167 4.05 8.37 -7.85
CA ASN A 167 3.78 9.22 -6.69
C ASN A 167 4.24 8.64 -5.33
N GLY A 168 4.31 7.32 -5.21
CA GLY A 168 4.84 6.64 -4.01
C GLY A 168 6.32 6.92 -3.75
N PHE A 169 7.12 7.10 -4.81
CA PHE A 169 8.52 7.48 -4.70
C PHE A 169 8.68 8.87 -4.06
N TRP A 170 7.96 9.86 -4.56
CA TRP A 170 8.07 11.24 -4.08
C TRP A 170 7.70 11.39 -2.61
N SER A 171 6.62 10.73 -2.17
CA SER A 171 6.23 10.77 -0.75
C SER A 171 7.25 10.11 0.17
N LYS A 172 7.88 9.01 -0.26
CA LYS A 172 8.96 8.37 0.49
C LYS A 172 10.24 9.21 0.49
N LEU A 173 10.57 9.83 -0.66
CA LEU A 173 11.75 10.71 -0.78
C LEU A 173 11.66 11.88 0.21
N VAL A 174 10.52 12.57 0.27
CA VAL A 174 10.30 13.66 1.22
C VAL A 174 10.42 13.18 2.66
N LEU A 175 9.79 12.03 2.97
CA LEU A 175 9.76 11.48 4.33
C LEU A 175 11.13 10.98 4.78
N PHE A 176 11.87 10.27 3.93
CA PHE A 176 13.19 9.75 4.27
C PHE A 176 14.24 10.87 4.29
N GLY A 177 14.12 11.85 3.37
CA GLY A 177 14.93 13.05 3.38
C GLY A 177 14.80 13.84 4.67
N ALA A 178 13.59 13.96 5.22
CA ALA A 178 13.37 14.56 6.52
C ALA A 178 14.14 13.85 7.64
N GLY A 179 14.19 12.51 7.60
CA GLY A 179 14.98 11.73 8.57
C GLY A 179 16.49 12.01 8.48
N ILE A 180 17.02 12.18 7.28
CA ILE A 180 18.44 12.52 7.08
C ILE A 180 18.72 13.95 7.56
N ASN A 181 17.86 14.91 7.18
CA ASN A 181 18.05 16.33 7.50
C ASN A 181 17.91 16.63 8.98
N THR A 182 17.30 15.77 9.79
CA THR A 182 17.21 15.92 11.25
C THR A 182 18.42 15.39 12.00
N GLY A 183 19.48 14.90 11.32
CA GLY A 183 20.64 14.29 11.95
C GLY A 183 21.43 15.20 12.91
N GLU A 184 21.43 16.50 12.67
CA GLU A 184 22.05 17.49 13.57
C GLU A 184 21.23 17.72 14.86
N THR A 185 19.93 17.53 14.80
CA THR A 185 19.01 17.73 15.95
C THR A 185 18.80 16.46 16.74
N VAL A 186 18.63 15.33 16.03
CA VAL A 186 18.39 14.01 16.63
C VAL A 186 19.27 12.96 15.94
N TRP A 187 20.22 12.41 16.67
CA TRP A 187 21.21 11.46 16.18
C TRP A 187 20.62 10.20 15.54
N TRP A 188 19.43 9.77 15.94
CA TRP A 188 18.75 8.58 15.41
C TRP A 188 17.95 8.82 14.12
N GLY A 189 17.74 10.07 13.70
CA GLY A 189 16.99 10.42 12.48
C GLY A 189 17.54 9.75 11.21
N PRO A 190 18.85 9.87 10.91
CA PRO A 190 19.47 9.21 9.75
C PRO A 190 19.36 7.68 9.79
N TYR A 191 19.52 7.06 10.95
CA TYR A 191 19.38 5.60 11.10
C TYR A 191 17.94 5.13 10.82
N LEU A 192 16.96 5.92 11.25
CA LEU A 192 15.55 5.66 10.94
C LEU A 192 15.29 5.75 9.43
N ALA A 193 15.86 6.74 8.75
CA ALA A 193 15.78 6.88 7.30
C ALA A 193 16.43 5.70 6.56
N ILE A 194 17.63 5.27 6.99
CA ILE A 194 18.31 4.11 6.42
C ILE A 194 17.45 2.84 6.61
N ALA A 195 16.93 2.61 7.80
CA ALA A 195 16.03 1.49 8.07
C ALA A 195 14.80 1.51 7.15
N ALA A 196 14.24 2.70 6.89
CA ALA A 196 13.11 2.87 5.98
C ALA A 196 13.47 2.56 4.53
N VAL A 197 14.63 3.00 4.04
CA VAL A 197 15.12 2.69 2.68
C VAL A 197 15.30 1.18 2.52
N LEU A 198 15.95 0.51 3.46
CA LEU A 198 16.16 -0.95 3.44
C LEU A 198 14.81 -1.70 3.44
N ASN A 199 13.86 -1.28 4.27
CA ASN A 199 12.51 -1.83 4.29
C ASN A 199 11.75 -1.57 2.98
N SER A 200 11.95 -0.41 2.35
CA SER A 200 11.37 -0.11 1.05
C SER A 200 11.93 -1.03 -0.05
N ALA A 201 13.24 -1.28 -0.05
CA ALA A 201 13.88 -2.24 -0.94
C ALA A 201 13.35 -3.66 -0.71
N LEU A 202 13.20 -4.08 0.55
CA LEU A 202 12.62 -5.38 0.90
C LEU A 202 11.19 -5.54 0.36
N SER A 203 10.40 -4.46 0.38
CA SER A 203 9.04 -4.47 -0.14
C SER A 203 8.98 -4.71 -1.65
N LEU A 204 9.98 -4.28 -2.41
CA LEU A 204 10.09 -4.54 -3.84
C LEU A 204 10.12 -6.05 -4.15
N GLY A 205 10.74 -6.84 -3.28
CA GLY A 205 10.86 -8.30 -3.46
C GLY A 205 9.51 -9.00 -3.62
N TYR A 206 8.56 -8.80 -2.69
CA TYR A 206 7.26 -9.47 -2.78
C TYR A 206 6.34 -8.83 -3.85
N TYR A 207 6.50 -7.56 -4.18
CA TYR A 207 5.78 -6.96 -5.30
C TYR A 207 6.32 -7.47 -6.64
N ALA A 208 7.63 -7.58 -6.80
CA ALA A 208 8.25 -8.19 -7.96
C ALA A 208 7.85 -9.67 -8.12
N TRP A 209 7.73 -10.41 -7.01
CA TRP A 209 7.26 -11.79 -7.04
C TRP A 209 5.83 -11.91 -7.59
N ILE A 210 4.91 -11.03 -7.18
CA ILE A 210 3.55 -10.99 -7.76
C ILE A 210 3.62 -10.69 -9.26
N MET A 211 4.39 -9.68 -9.68
CA MET A 211 4.54 -9.30 -11.09
C MET A 211 5.17 -10.43 -11.92
N ARG A 212 6.17 -11.12 -11.38
CA ARG A 212 6.77 -12.28 -12.01
C ARG A 212 5.71 -13.35 -12.31
N LYS A 213 4.84 -13.68 -11.35
CA LYS A 213 3.71 -14.61 -11.54
C LYS A 213 2.77 -14.14 -12.66
N MET A 214 2.49 -12.85 -12.72
CA MET A 214 1.54 -12.28 -13.68
C MET A 214 2.06 -12.31 -15.12
N TYR A 215 3.36 -12.12 -15.34
CA TYR A 215 3.91 -11.92 -16.69
C TYR A 215 4.86 -13.01 -17.16
N MET A 216 5.55 -13.70 -16.26
CA MET A 216 6.62 -14.66 -16.60
C MET A 216 6.23 -16.12 -16.39
N GLU A 217 5.14 -16.40 -15.69
CA GLU A 217 4.70 -17.77 -15.43
C GLU A 217 3.37 -18.04 -16.15
N GLU A 218 3.28 -19.17 -16.85
CA GLU A 218 2.06 -19.58 -17.52
C GLU A 218 1.12 -20.28 -16.55
N GLY A 219 -0.18 -19.98 -16.68
CA GLY A 219 -1.23 -20.68 -15.94
C GLY A 219 -1.70 -21.93 -16.70
N SER A 220 -2.46 -22.78 -16.02
CA SER A 220 -3.07 -23.99 -16.62
C SER A 220 -4.10 -23.68 -17.70
N ASP A 221 -4.72 -22.51 -17.62
CA ASP A 221 -5.65 -21.97 -18.61
C ASP A 221 -5.24 -20.54 -18.95
N MET A 222 -4.95 -20.28 -20.23
CA MET A 222 -4.51 -19.00 -20.77
C MET A 222 -5.61 -18.27 -21.54
N SER A 223 -6.85 -18.77 -21.50
CA SER A 223 -7.99 -18.12 -22.15
C SER A 223 -8.22 -16.71 -21.60
N ARG A 224 -8.59 -15.78 -22.49
CA ARG A 224 -8.94 -14.43 -22.08
C ARG A 224 -10.20 -14.44 -21.24
N VAL A 225 -10.15 -13.75 -20.11
CA VAL A 225 -11.27 -13.61 -19.18
C VAL A 225 -11.86 -12.21 -19.33
N LYS A 226 -13.18 -12.10 -19.30
CA LYS A 226 -13.88 -10.82 -19.40
C LYS A 226 -13.63 -9.99 -18.15
N GLU A 227 -12.98 -8.85 -18.32
CA GLU A 227 -12.67 -7.95 -17.21
C GLU A 227 -13.92 -7.14 -16.80
N PRO A 228 -14.17 -6.96 -15.47
CA PRO A 228 -15.33 -6.19 -15.00
C PRO A 228 -15.20 -4.70 -15.36
N ARG A 229 -16.09 -4.19 -16.22
CA ARG A 229 -16.02 -2.81 -16.74
C ARG A 229 -16.03 -1.73 -15.67
N SER A 230 -16.82 -1.90 -14.60
CA SER A 230 -16.89 -0.95 -13.49
C SER A 230 -15.55 -0.84 -12.73
N MET A 231 -14.85 -1.96 -12.54
CA MET A 231 -13.55 -1.97 -11.87
C MET A 231 -12.46 -1.38 -12.76
N ILE A 232 -12.52 -1.60 -14.08
CA ILE A 232 -11.59 -1.00 -15.05
C ILE A 232 -11.64 0.53 -14.99
N ALA A 233 -12.82 1.13 -14.98
CA ALA A 233 -12.96 2.59 -14.92
C ALA A 233 -12.26 3.18 -13.68
N VAL A 234 -12.45 2.57 -12.51
CA VAL A 234 -11.79 2.99 -11.26
C VAL A 234 -10.27 2.78 -11.33
N LEU A 235 -9.83 1.67 -11.92
CA LEU A 235 -8.40 1.37 -12.05
C LEU A 235 -7.71 2.35 -13.01
N VAL A 236 -8.33 2.69 -14.13
CA VAL A 236 -7.81 3.69 -15.10
C VAL A 236 -7.73 5.06 -14.43
N PHE A 237 -8.77 5.50 -13.73
CA PHE A 237 -8.74 6.75 -12.95
C PHE A 237 -7.58 6.76 -11.95
N ALA A 238 -7.41 5.68 -11.18
CA ALA A 238 -6.32 5.56 -10.22
C ALA A 238 -4.93 5.55 -10.88
N MET A 239 -4.79 4.99 -12.10
CA MET A 239 -3.53 5.05 -12.87
C MET A 239 -3.17 6.48 -13.26
N VAL A 240 -4.12 7.23 -13.82
CA VAL A 240 -3.92 8.64 -14.21
C VAL A 240 -3.48 9.48 -13.00
N PHE A 241 -4.13 9.29 -11.86
CA PHE A 241 -3.77 9.99 -10.62
C PHE A 241 -2.34 9.68 -10.13
N LYS A 242 -1.86 8.44 -10.34
CA LYS A 242 -0.51 8.01 -9.91
C LYS A 242 0.61 8.55 -10.79
N ILE A 243 0.32 8.75 -12.07
CA ILE A 243 1.29 9.23 -13.06
C ILE A 243 1.23 10.76 -13.14
N GLY A 244 0.02 11.35 -13.16
CA GLY A 244 -0.18 12.78 -13.41
C GLY A 244 0.32 13.70 -12.28
N ARG A 245 0.45 13.24 -11.04
CA ARG A 245 0.98 14.03 -9.91
C ARG A 245 2.51 13.92 -9.73
N ALA A 246 3.20 13.25 -10.61
CA ALA A 246 4.67 13.18 -10.59
C ALA A 246 5.33 14.46 -11.11
N HIS A 247 4.55 15.42 -11.62
CA HIS A 247 5.04 16.63 -12.30
C HIS A 247 4.63 17.96 -11.64
N VAL A 248 4.17 17.95 -10.37
CA VAL A 248 3.84 19.17 -9.62
C VAL A 248 4.75 19.35 -8.42
#